data_74e8be3e745bb1018c343c638c5c14dc
#
_entry.id   74e8be3e745bb1018c343c638c5c14dc
#
_cell.length_a   1.000
_cell.length_b   1.000
_cell.length_c   1.000
_cell.angle_alpha   90.00
_cell.angle_beta   90.00
_cell.angle_gamma   90.00
#
_symmetry.space_group_name_H-M   'P 1'
#
loop_
_entity.id
_entity.type
_entity.pdbx_description
1 polymer ?
#
loop_
_entity_poly.entity_id
_entity_poly.type
_entity_poly.pdbx_seq_one_letter_code
_entity_poly.pdbx_strand_id
1 'polypeptide(L)'
;PGLADDINYEFAAFKKHIPWLGTVGGNVTLLNLGEQTQTDENGQVIGNFRSYMTALSASYGSKINDNSAWGLNFKVIHQKLAPQGTGGETGSGSSTDFAFDVGYLLKTNRMNFGLSVSNIGPEVDFVDTEQGDPLPTNLKMGIFTNLYESESSRLNLLFDANKMLVARYGSMDWNGNGVLDSNKEKDGYSDPWYKALYTSWLDDWYYGGDINVECSTVGCTEDINS
;
A
#
# COMPACT_ATOMS: atom_id res chain seq x y z
N PRO A 1 -13.08 -17.41 -12.22
CA PRO A 1 -13.69 -18.06 -11.08
C PRO A 1 -13.78 -17.07 -9.92
N GLY A 2 -15.00 -16.89 -9.38
CA GLY A 2 -15.22 -16.01 -8.25
C GLY A 2 -14.47 -16.50 -7.01
N LEU A 3 -13.93 -15.57 -6.23
CA LEU A 3 -13.29 -15.85 -4.93
C LEU A 3 -14.35 -16.24 -3.86
N ALA A 4 -15.57 -15.76 -4.05
CA ALA A 4 -16.81 -16.11 -3.38
C ALA A 4 -17.93 -15.85 -4.38
N ASP A 5 -19.17 -16.22 -4.07
CA ASP A 5 -20.27 -16.21 -5.06
C ASP A 5 -20.47 -14.89 -5.81
N ASP A 6 -20.05 -13.74 -5.24
CA ASP A 6 -20.20 -12.42 -5.84
C ASP A 6 -18.90 -11.60 -5.97
N ILE A 7 -17.74 -12.14 -5.52
CA ILE A 7 -16.45 -11.45 -5.58
C ILE A 7 -15.71 -11.85 -6.86
N ASN A 8 -15.42 -10.86 -7.71
CA ASN A 8 -14.73 -11.08 -8.98
C ASN A 8 -13.49 -10.20 -9.09
N TYR A 9 -12.40 -10.81 -9.55
CA TYR A 9 -11.17 -10.11 -9.90
C TYR A 9 -10.89 -10.27 -11.38
N GLU A 10 -10.75 -9.16 -12.08
CA GLU A 10 -10.48 -9.13 -13.52
C GLU A 10 -9.19 -8.36 -13.77
N PHE A 11 -8.38 -8.88 -14.69
CA PHE A 11 -7.10 -8.29 -15.04
C PHE A 11 -6.87 -8.42 -16.54
N ALA A 12 -6.49 -7.30 -17.17
CA ALA A 12 -6.03 -7.28 -18.55
C ALA A 12 -4.76 -6.44 -18.64
N ALA A 13 -3.77 -6.89 -19.42
CA ALA A 13 -2.52 -6.20 -19.60
C ALA A 13 -2.00 -6.31 -21.04
N PHE A 14 -1.25 -5.30 -21.45
CA PHE A 14 -0.50 -5.34 -22.70
C PHE A 14 0.93 -4.83 -22.50
N LYS A 15 1.84 -5.22 -23.35
CA LYS A 15 3.20 -4.66 -23.46
C LYS A 15 3.67 -4.62 -24.90
N LYS A 16 4.47 -3.64 -25.23
CA LYS A 16 5.12 -3.52 -26.55
C LYS A 16 6.55 -3.03 -26.38
N HIS A 17 7.47 -3.75 -26.97
CA HIS A 17 8.85 -3.29 -27.07
C HIS A 17 9.01 -2.38 -28.29
N ILE A 18 9.66 -1.23 -28.11
CA ILE A 18 9.98 -0.26 -29.14
C ILE A 18 11.51 -0.17 -29.22
N PRO A 19 12.15 -0.58 -30.31
CA PRO A 19 13.59 -0.83 -30.35
C PRO A 19 14.51 0.31 -29.91
N TRP A 20 14.08 1.56 -30.12
CA TRP A 20 14.89 2.74 -29.79
C TRP A 20 14.45 3.45 -28.49
N LEU A 21 13.31 3.08 -27.95
CA LEU A 21 12.71 3.73 -26.77
C LEU A 21 12.79 2.84 -25.52
N GLY A 22 12.52 1.55 -25.66
CA GLY A 22 12.36 0.63 -24.54
C GLY A 22 11.04 -0.15 -24.61
N THR A 23 10.50 -0.53 -23.50
CA THR A 23 9.24 -1.27 -23.41
C THR A 23 8.18 -0.41 -22.73
N VAL A 24 7.06 -0.24 -23.40
CA VAL A 24 5.85 0.39 -22.84
C VAL A 24 4.80 -0.68 -22.56
N GLY A 25 3.98 -0.46 -21.57
CA GLY A 25 2.88 -1.36 -21.21
C GLY A 25 1.79 -0.63 -20.44
N GLY A 26 0.75 -1.36 -20.15
CA GLY A 26 -0.32 -0.89 -19.32
C GLY A 26 -1.21 -2.06 -18.88
N ASN A 27 -1.94 -1.85 -17.83
CA ASN A 27 -2.90 -2.81 -17.34
C ASN A 27 -4.14 -2.12 -16.77
N VAL A 28 -5.22 -2.87 -16.73
CA VAL A 28 -6.42 -2.55 -15.97
C VAL A 28 -6.71 -3.70 -15.03
N THR A 29 -7.03 -3.34 -13.79
CA THR A 29 -7.43 -4.27 -12.74
C THR A 29 -8.79 -3.83 -12.22
N LEU A 30 -9.71 -4.77 -12.08
CA LEU A 30 -11.01 -4.56 -11.48
C LEU A 30 -11.21 -5.60 -10.39
N LEU A 31 -11.51 -5.15 -9.18
CA LEU A 31 -11.96 -5.97 -8.07
C LEU A 31 -13.40 -5.56 -7.73
N ASN A 32 -14.35 -6.44 -7.96
CA ASN A 32 -15.73 -6.29 -7.54
C ASN A 32 -15.91 -7.09 -6.23
N LEU A 33 -16.33 -6.43 -5.16
CA LEU A 33 -16.52 -7.01 -3.84
C LEU A 33 -17.95 -7.56 -3.62
N GLY A 34 -18.76 -7.59 -4.68
CA GLY A 34 -20.11 -8.11 -4.63
C GLY A 34 -21.13 -7.13 -4.04
N GLU A 35 -22.31 -7.64 -3.77
CA GLU A 35 -23.41 -6.92 -3.15
C GLU A 35 -23.31 -7.02 -1.63
N GLN A 36 -23.46 -5.90 -0.94
CA GLN A 36 -23.39 -5.78 0.51
C GLN A 36 -24.68 -5.20 1.03
N THR A 37 -25.13 -5.67 2.18
CA THR A 37 -26.33 -5.18 2.85
C THR A 37 -25.99 -3.99 3.72
N GLN A 38 -26.66 -2.88 3.51
CA GLN A 38 -26.55 -1.70 4.36
C GLN A 38 -27.55 -1.78 5.50
N THR A 39 -27.07 -1.57 6.72
CA THR A 39 -27.88 -1.55 7.95
C THR A 39 -27.80 -0.19 8.62
N ASP A 40 -28.85 0.21 9.34
CA ASP A 40 -28.83 1.36 10.23
C ASP A 40 -28.13 1.05 11.57
N GLU A 41 -28.04 2.04 12.45
CA GLU A 41 -27.45 1.92 13.79
C GLU A 41 -28.18 0.89 14.68
N ASN A 42 -29.40 0.53 14.37
CA ASN A 42 -30.20 -0.47 15.07
C ASN A 42 -30.10 -1.86 14.44
N GLY A 43 -29.28 -2.00 13.39
CA GLY A 43 -29.10 -3.25 12.64
C GLY A 43 -30.23 -3.56 11.65
N GLN A 44 -31.12 -2.59 11.36
CA GLN A 44 -32.19 -2.79 10.36
C GLN A 44 -31.66 -2.57 8.96
N VAL A 45 -32.04 -3.45 8.04
CA VAL A 45 -31.64 -3.35 6.63
C VAL A 45 -32.32 -2.15 5.99
N ILE A 46 -31.50 -1.21 5.48
CA ILE A 46 -31.94 0.00 4.80
C ILE A 46 -31.68 -0.03 3.28
N GLY A 47 -30.88 -0.99 2.79
CA GLY A 47 -30.61 -1.16 1.39
C GLY A 47 -29.48 -2.12 1.08
N ASN A 48 -29.16 -2.23 -0.21
CA ASN A 48 -27.98 -2.96 -0.69
C ASN A 48 -27.12 -2.01 -1.52
N PHE A 49 -25.81 -2.24 -1.50
CA PHE A 49 -24.86 -1.49 -2.33
C PHE A 49 -23.75 -2.41 -2.86
N ARG A 50 -23.00 -1.92 -3.83
CA ARG A 50 -21.85 -2.64 -4.39
C ARG A 50 -20.57 -1.84 -4.22
N SER A 51 -19.55 -2.51 -3.73
CA SER A 51 -18.20 -1.96 -3.60
C SER A 51 -17.31 -2.50 -4.72
N TYR A 52 -16.47 -1.65 -5.25
CA TYR A 52 -15.48 -2.05 -6.25
C TYR A 52 -14.24 -1.18 -6.19
N MET A 53 -13.13 -1.74 -6.68
CA MET A 53 -11.86 -1.05 -6.84
C MET A 53 -11.36 -1.25 -8.27
N THR A 54 -10.92 -0.18 -8.90
CA THR A 54 -10.36 -0.20 -10.26
C THR A 54 -9.01 0.48 -10.26
N ALA A 55 -8.03 -0.12 -10.92
CA ALA A 55 -6.74 0.51 -11.15
C ALA A 55 -6.40 0.47 -12.65
N LEU A 56 -6.04 1.63 -13.19
CA LEU A 56 -5.49 1.78 -14.53
C LEU A 56 -4.00 2.14 -14.41
N SER A 57 -3.15 1.40 -15.09
CA SER A 57 -1.71 1.60 -15.02
C SER A 57 -1.07 1.80 -16.38
N ALA A 58 -0.06 2.66 -16.42
CA ALA A 58 0.84 2.84 -17.54
C ALA A 58 2.28 2.59 -17.09
N SER A 59 3.00 1.73 -17.81
CA SER A 59 4.34 1.28 -17.44
C SER A 59 5.36 1.58 -18.53
N TYR A 60 6.56 1.90 -18.11
CA TYR A 60 7.71 2.07 -18.97
C TYR A 60 8.93 1.35 -18.37
N GLY A 61 9.72 0.68 -19.21
CA GLY A 61 10.95 0.06 -18.79
C GLY A 61 12.01 0.10 -19.87
N SER A 62 13.25 0.35 -19.46
CA SER A 62 14.40 0.40 -20.36
C SER A 62 15.64 -0.24 -19.77
N LYS A 63 16.48 -0.78 -20.63
CA LYS A 63 17.81 -1.21 -20.25
C LYS A 63 18.72 0.02 -20.08
N ILE A 64 19.53 0.00 -19.04
CA ILE A 64 20.64 0.94 -18.85
C ILE A 64 21.86 0.40 -19.62
N ASN A 65 22.07 -0.90 -19.49
CA ASN A 65 23.10 -1.68 -20.17
C ASN A 65 22.67 -3.15 -20.30
N ASP A 66 23.54 -4.03 -20.75
CA ASP A 66 23.21 -5.46 -20.90
C ASP A 66 22.89 -6.16 -19.60
N ASN A 67 23.36 -5.62 -18.47
CA ASN A 67 23.25 -6.22 -17.16
C ASN A 67 22.22 -5.52 -16.26
N SER A 68 21.74 -4.34 -16.63
CA SER A 68 20.84 -3.60 -15.76
C SER A 68 19.69 -2.94 -16.52
N ALA A 69 18.54 -2.87 -15.85
CA ALA A 69 17.32 -2.25 -16.34
C ALA A 69 16.59 -1.53 -15.20
N TRP A 70 15.81 -0.55 -15.58
CA TRP A 70 14.92 0.16 -14.68
C TRP A 70 13.51 0.22 -15.26
N GLY A 71 12.54 0.48 -14.41
CA GLY A 71 11.16 0.62 -14.80
C GLY A 71 10.41 1.60 -13.91
N LEU A 72 9.41 2.22 -14.51
CA LEU A 72 8.45 3.09 -13.85
C LEU A 72 7.04 2.59 -14.16
N ASN A 73 6.15 2.77 -13.22
CA ASN A 73 4.73 2.55 -13.42
C ASN A 73 3.95 3.70 -12.77
N PHE A 74 2.96 4.21 -13.48
CA PHE A 74 2.00 5.18 -12.97
C PHE A 74 0.65 4.51 -12.87
N LYS A 75 -0.07 4.72 -11.76
CA LYS A 75 -1.39 4.13 -11.50
C LYS A 75 -2.39 5.22 -11.14
N VAL A 76 -3.59 5.11 -11.69
CA VAL A 76 -4.78 5.79 -11.18
C VAL A 76 -5.66 4.73 -10.55
N ILE A 77 -6.02 4.93 -9.29
CA ILE A 77 -6.77 3.99 -8.48
C ILE A 77 -8.09 4.65 -8.12
N HIS A 78 -9.19 4.02 -8.50
CA HIS A 78 -10.52 4.46 -8.11
C HIS A 78 -11.16 3.40 -7.23
N GLN A 79 -11.63 3.83 -6.05
CA GLN A 79 -12.26 2.96 -5.06
C GLN A 79 -13.65 3.51 -4.74
N LYS A 80 -14.62 2.62 -4.69
CA LYS A 80 -15.96 2.90 -4.18
C LYS A 80 -16.29 1.83 -3.15
N LEU A 81 -16.28 2.22 -1.88
CA LEU A 81 -16.48 1.30 -0.76
C LEU A 81 -17.91 1.32 -0.24
N ALA A 82 -18.55 2.49 -0.18
CA ALA A 82 -19.90 2.65 0.30
C ALA A 82 -20.68 3.71 -0.50
N PRO A 83 -22.01 3.64 -0.58
CA PRO A 83 -22.83 4.79 -0.98
C PRO A 83 -22.76 5.85 0.12
N GLN A 84 -23.40 6.98 -0.07
CA GLN A 84 -23.44 8.07 0.90
C GLN A 84 -23.72 7.61 2.33
N GLY A 85 -22.92 8.11 3.27
CA GLY A 85 -23.26 8.17 4.69
C GLY A 85 -23.41 6.81 5.38
N THR A 86 -22.31 6.19 5.76
CA THR A 86 -22.34 5.11 6.74
C THR A 86 -22.01 5.70 8.11
N GLY A 87 -22.92 5.53 9.07
CA GLY A 87 -22.61 5.85 10.47
C GLY A 87 -22.56 7.34 10.82
N GLY A 88 -23.41 8.18 10.27
CA GLY A 88 -23.48 9.61 10.64
C GLY A 88 -22.57 10.55 9.85
N GLU A 89 -21.68 10.01 9.04
CA GLU A 89 -20.85 10.79 8.12
C GLU A 89 -21.62 11.11 6.84
N THR A 90 -21.57 12.37 6.42
CA THR A 90 -22.20 12.84 5.17
C THR A 90 -21.16 12.96 4.08
N GLY A 91 -20.92 11.88 3.34
CA GLY A 91 -19.95 11.88 2.25
C GLY A 91 -20.10 10.66 1.34
N SER A 92 -19.47 10.71 0.19
CA SER A 92 -19.39 9.56 -0.72
C SER A 92 -18.16 8.73 -0.32
N GLY A 93 -18.35 7.48 0.10
CA GLY A 93 -17.27 6.54 0.37
C GLY A 93 -16.52 6.11 -0.90
N SER A 94 -16.07 7.08 -1.70
CA SER A 94 -15.32 6.86 -2.94
C SER A 94 -14.12 7.78 -3.02
N SER A 95 -12.99 7.25 -3.48
CA SER A 95 -11.78 8.02 -3.73
C SER A 95 -11.20 7.75 -5.12
N THR A 96 -10.40 8.70 -5.60
CA THR A 96 -9.63 8.54 -6.84
C THR A 96 -8.24 9.10 -6.61
N ASP A 97 -7.26 8.20 -6.58
CA ASP A 97 -5.91 8.49 -6.18
C ASP A 97 -4.92 8.08 -7.26
N PHE A 98 -3.69 8.51 -7.12
CA PHE A 98 -2.62 8.10 -8.02
C PHE A 98 -1.41 7.60 -7.24
N ALA A 99 -0.67 6.69 -7.86
CA ALA A 99 0.55 6.15 -7.29
C ALA A 99 1.59 5.90 -8.36
N PHE A 100 2.85 5.91 -7.94
CA PHE A 100 4.00 5.56 -8.75
C PHE A 100 4.70 4.32 -8.19
N ASP A 101 5.26 3.52 -9.09
CA ASP A 101 6.19 2.47 -8.74
C ASP A 101 7.50 2.69 -9.49
N VAL A 102 8.58 2.37 -8.83
CA VAL A 102 9.93 2.41 -9.39
C VAL A 102 10.59 1.06 -9.17
N GLY A 103 11.30 0.57 -10.18
CA GLY A 103 11.99 -0.71 -10.08
C GLY A 103 13.36 -0.68 -10.77
N TYR A 104 14.26 -1.46 -10.22
CA TYR A 104 15.60 -1.69 -10.76
C TYR A 104 15.95 -3.17 -10.76
N LEU A 105 16.55 -3.63 -11.82
CA LEU A 105 17.02 -4.99 -11.98
C LEU A 105 18.50 -4.99 -12.39
N LEU A 106 19.30 -5.73 -11.65
CA LEU A 106 20.71 -6.01 -11.97
C LEU A 106 20.90 -7.50 -12.18
N LYS A 107 21.45 -7.87 -13.32
CA LYS A 107 21.81 -9.25 -13.67
C LYS A 107 23.32 -9.38 -13.70
N THR A 108 23.82 -10.33 -12.96
CA THR A 108 25.23 -10.71 -13.02
C THR A 108 25.35 -12.16 -13.50
N ASN A 109 26.55 -12.63 -13.74
CA ASN A 109 26.77 -14.01 -14.20
C ASN A 109 26.28 -15.08 -13.22
N ARG A 110 26.17 -14.77 -11.92
CA ARG A 110 25.80 -15.72 -10.89
C ARG A 110 24.51 -15.37 -10.17
N MET A 111 24.21 -14.09 -10.03
CA MET A 111 23.09 -13.60 -9.22
C MET A 111 22.33 -12.51 -9.96
N ASN A 112 21.02 -12.48 -9.78
CA ASN A 112 20.17 -11.38 -10.18
C ASN A 112 19.64 -10.68 -8.93
N PHE A 113 19.65 -9.36 -8.94
CA PHE A 113 19.13 -8.52 -7.87
C PHE A 113 17.96 -7.70 -8.40
N GLY A 114 16.88 -7.70 -7.67
CA GLY A 114 15.73 -6.85 -7.92
C GLY A 114 15.49 -5.91 -6.76
N LEU A 115 15.17 -4.66 -7.06
CA LEU A 115 14.74 -3.67 -6.08
C LEU A 115 13.52 -2.96 -6.64
N SER A 116 12.48 -2.78 -5.84
CA SER A 116 11.34 -1.95 -6.22
C SER A 116 10.71 -1.26 -5.02
N VAL A 117 10.25 -0.04 -5.27
CA VAL A 117 9.36 0.69 -4.37
C VAL A 117 8.05 0.88 -5.10
N SER A 118 6.96 0.46 -4.50
CA SER A 118 5.62 0.52 -5.09
C SER A 118 4.67 1.34 -4.23
N ASN A 119 3.61 1.84 -4.87
CA ASN A 119 2.56 2.65 -4.25
C ASN A 119 3.07 3.96 -3.61
N ILE A 120 4.00 4.63 -4.26
CA ILE A 120 4.45 5.96 -3.86
C ILE A 120 3.37 6.97 -4.29
N GLY A 121 2.72 7.63 -3.34
CA GLY A 121 1.65 8.58 -3.65
C GLY A 121 1.15 9.32 -2.42
N PRO A 122 0.21 10.26 -2.59
CA PRO A 122 -0.44 10.94 -1.48
C PRO A 122 -1.28 9.99 -0.64
N GLU A 123 -1.77 10.49 0.48
CA GLU A 123 -2.78 9.82 1.28
C GLU A 123 -4.10 9.69 0.50
N VAL A 124 -4.86 8.67 0.81
CA VAL A 124 -6.16 8.37 0.21
C VAL A 124 -7.26 8.93 1.10
N ASP A 125 -8.05 9.85 0.58
CA ASP A 125 -9.15 10.46 1.30
C ASP A 125 -10.49 9.96 0.72
N PHE A 126 -11.37 9.45 1.57
CA PHE A 126 -12.70 8.99 1.16
C PHE A 126 -13.80 10.03 1.43
N VAL A 127 -13.89 10.50 2.64
CA VAL A 127 -14.98 11.37 3.09
C VAL A 127 -14.43 12.68 3.64
N ASP A 128 -13.36 12.62 4.42
CA ASP A 128 -12.73 13.75 5.08
C ASP A 128 -11.24 13.81 4.74
N THR A 129 -10.81 14.96 4.24
CA THR A 129 -9.40 15.22 3.90
C THR A 129 -8.49 15.31 5.13
N GLU A 130 -9.04 15.44 6.33
CA GLU A 130 -8.27 15.46 7.57
C GLU A 130 -7.94 14.06 8.10
N GLN A 131 -8.56 13.01 7.54
CA GLN A 131 -8.38 11.61 7.95
C GLN A 131 -7.86 10.71 6.83
N GLY A 132 -6.98 11.22 5.99
CA GLY A 132 -6.37 10.46 4.90
C GLY A 132 -5.54 9.27 5.40
N ASP A 133 -5.70 8.12 4.75
CA ASP A 133 -4.88 6.95 4.99
C ASP A 133 -3.70 6.91 4.02
N PRO A 134 -2.46 6.69 4.49
CA PRO A 134 -1.31 6.60 3.61
C PRO A 134 -1.43 5.39 2.68
N LEU A 135 -1.07 5.56 1.41
CA LEU A 135 -0.96 4.44 0.50
C LEU A 135 0.04 3.41 1.04
N PRO A 136 -0.21 2.11 0.85
CA PRO A 136 0.68 1.05 1.32
C PRO A 136 1.97 1.02 0.50
N THR A 137 2.79 2.06 0.67
CA THR A 137 4.11 2.16 0.03
C THR A 137 4.99 1.00 0.49
N ASN A 138 5.57 0.28 -0.46
CA ASN A 138 6.24 -0.97 -0.17
C ASN A 138 7.58 -1.07 -0.89
N LEU A 139 8.63 -1.38 -0.11
CA LEU A 139 9.95 -1.73 -0.60
C LEU A 139 10.05 -3.24 -0.72
N LYS A 140 10.44 -3.71 -1.91
CA LYS A 140 10.77 -5.13 -2.16
C LYS A 140 12.19 -5.25 -2.68
N MET A 141 12.91 -6.20 -2.12
CA MET A 141 14.27 -6.57 -2.54
C MET A 141 14.28 -8.07 -2.79
N GLY A 142 14.83 -8.47 -3.93
CA GLY A 142 14.92 -9.88 -4.32
C GLY A 142 16.30 -10.26 -4.80
N ILE A 143 16.72 -11.47 -4.48
CA ILE A 143 17.94 -12.09 -4.95
C ILE A 143 17.57 -13.44 -5.55
N PHE A 144 17.99 -13.66 -6.78
CA PHE A 144 17.89 -14.95 -7.45
C PHE A 144 19.28 -15.43 -7.86
N THR A 145 19.63 -16.67 -7.52
CA THR A 145 20.88 -17.29 -7.94
C THR A 145 20.66 -18.75 -8.34
N ASN A 146 21.41 -19.18 -9.34
CA ASN A 146 21.52 -20.60 -9.68
C ASN A 146 22.65 -21.19 -8.85
N LEU A 147 22.31 -22.11 -7.93
CA LEU A 147 23.26 -22.80 -7.08
C LEU A 147 23.92 -24.00 -7.75
N TYR A 148 23.15 -24.67 -8.59
CA TYR A 148 23.61 -25.88 -9.29
C TYR A 148 22.85 -26.06 -10.59
N GLU A 149 23.56 -26.42 -11.65
CA GLU A 149 22.99 -26.75 -12.95
C GLU A 149 23.76 -27.91 -13.58
N SER A 150 23.02 -28.91 -14.02
CA SER A 150 23.51 -30.05 -14.78
C SER A 150 22.57 -30.32 -15.95
N GLU A 151 22.90 -31.27 -16.80
CA GLU A 151 22.05 -31.65 -17.96
C GLU A 151 20.63 -32.09 -17.55
N SER A 152 20.48 -32.67 -16.36
CA SER A 152 19.20 -33.23 -15.90
C SER A 152 18.59 -32.48 -14.71
N SER A 153 19.29 -31.57 -14.07
CA SER A 153 18.83 -30.97 -12.80
C SER A 153 19.31 -29.53 -12.67
N ARG A 154 18.44 -28.68 -12.13
CA ARG A 154 18.74 -27.27 -11.80
C ARG A 154 18.26 -26.95 -10.39
N LEU A 155 19.12 -26.37 -9.57
CA LEU A 155 18.80 -25.86 -8.25
C LEU A 155 18.97 -24.35 -8.21
N ASN A 156 17.88 -23.65 -7.98
CA ASN A 156 17.84 -22.19 -7.84
C ASN A 156 17.51 -21.81 -6.41
N LEU A 157 18.11 -20.75 -5.94
CA LEU A 157 17.74 -20.06 -4.70
C LEU A 157 17.09 -18.72 -5.04
N LEU A 158 15.93 -18.48 -4.46
CA LEU A 158 15.23 -17.22 -4.48
C LEU A 158 15.05 -16.74 -3.04
N PHE A 159 15.40 -15.48 -2.79
CA PHE A 159 15.16 -14.82 -1.53
C PHE A 159 14.52 -13.45 -1.80
N ASP A 160 13.39 -13.20 -1.15
CA ASP A 160 12.68 -11.92 -1.23
C ASP A 160 12.52 -11.34 0.19
N ALA A 161 12.81 -10.05 0.32
CA ALA A 161 12.52 -9.25 1.50
C ALA A 161 11.55 -8.14 1.13
N ASN A 162 10.61 -7.88 2.03
CA ASN A 162 9.51 -6.96 1.83
C ASN A 162 9.32 -6.11 3.08
N LYS A 163 9.27 -4.80 2.94
CA LYS A 163 9.05 -3.84 4.03
C LYS A 163 8.02 -2.80 3.60
N MET A 164 6.97 -2.67 4.38
CA MET A 164 6.03 -1.56 4.24
C MET A 164 6.69 -0.26 4.74
N LEU A 165 6.66 0.78 3.91
CA LEU A 165 7.23 2.09 4.19
C LEU A 165 6.11 3.08 4.53
N VAL A 166 5.33 2.73 5.55
CA VAL A 166 4.27 3.56 6.12
C VAL A 166 4.59 3.78 7.58
N ALA A 167 4.46 5.00 8.05
CA ALA A 167 4.61 5.36 9.45
C ALA A 167 3.33 6.08 9.89
N ARG A 168 2.53 5.40 10.70
CA ARG A 168 1.28 5.90 11.27
C ARG A 168 1.39 5.86 12.79
N TYR A 169 0.99 6.94 13.41
CA TYR A 169 1.04 7.12 14.84
C TYR A 169 -0.39 7.27 15.37
N GLY A 170 -0.75 6.47 16.36
CA GLY A 170 -2.06 6.54 17.01
C GLY A 170 -2.28 7.84 17.78
N SER A 171 -3.52 8.13 18.12
CA SER A 171 -3.84 9.22 19.04
C SER A 171 -3.28 8.92 20.44
N MET A 172 -2.71 9.92 21.07
CA MET A 172 -2.13 9.82 22.41
C MET A 172 -2.98 10.58 23.42
N ASP A 173 -3.82 9.87 24.13
CA ASP A 173 -4.57 10.35 25.29
C ASP A 173 -3.87 9.86 26.56
N TRP A 174 -3.03 10.72 27.14
CA TRP A 174 -2.18 10.38 28.28
C TRP A 174 -2.93 10.20 29.58
N ASN A 175 -4.07 10.83 29.74
CA ASN A 175 -4.84 10.80 30.97
C ASN A 175 -6.02 9.81 30.90
N GLY A 176 -6.31 9.25 29.71
CA GLY A 176 -7.36 8.27 29.48
C GLY A 176 -8.77 8.83 29.64
N ASN A 177 -8.95 10.13 29.46
CA ASN A 177 -10.28 10.77 29.63
C ASN A 177 -11.10 10.78 28.33
N GLY A 178 -10.53 10.32 27.21
CA GLY A 178 -11.18 10.29 25.89
C GLY A 178 -11.21 11.65 25.19
N VAL A 179 -10.51 12.65 25.71
CA VAL A 179 -10.43 14.00 25.13
C VAL A 179 -8.98 14.42 25.03
N LEU A 180 -8.55 14.84 23.84
CA LEU A 180 -7.18 15.32 23.60
C LEU A 180 -7.08 16.81 24.01
N ASP A 181 -6.91 17.08 25.30
CA ASP A 181 -7.03 18.42 25.88
C ASP A 181 -5.72 19.01 26.47
N SER A 182 -4.64 18.25 26.46
CA SER A 182 -3.36 18.69 27.00
C SER A 182 -2.31 18.92 25.90
N ASN A 183 -1.33 19.79 26.18
CA ASN A 183 -0.23 20.06 25.25
C ASN A 183 0.68 18.84 24.96
N LYS A 184 0.47 17.74 25.64
CA LYS A 184 1.20 16.48 25.45
C LYS A 184 0.39 15.45 24.66
N GLU A 185 -0.91 15.66 24.55
CA GLU A 185 -1.82 14.80 23.83
C GLU A 185 -1.86 15.20 22.36
N LYS A 186 -1.95 14.21 21.48
CA LYS A 186 -1.93 14.43 20.04
C LYS A 186 -2.96 13.54 19.37
N ASP A 187 -3.59 14.06 18.34
CA ASP A 187 -4.35 13.26 17.39
C ASP A 187 -3.43 12.29 16.63
N GLY A 188 -4.00 11.16 16.22
CA GLY A 188 -3.32 10.23 15.33
C GLY A 188 -2.93 10.95 14.03
N TYR A 189 -1.76 10.65 13.52
CA TYR A 189 -1.26 11.21 12.27
C TYR A 189 -0.40 10.21 11.50
N SER A 190 -0.22 10.46 10.23
CA SER A 190 0.69 9.69 9.37
C SER A 190 1.82 10.58 8.88
N ASP A 191 3.01 10.01 8.77
CA ASP A 191 4.09 10.69 8.10
C ASP A 191 3.85 10.68 6.59
N PRO A 192 4.03 11.81 5.88
CA PRO A 192 3.95 11.84 4.43
C PRO A 192 4.97 10.86 3.83
N TRP A 193 4.66 10.29 2.67
CA TRP A 193 5.40 9.19 2.04
C TRP A 193 6.93 9.40 2.01
N TYR A 194 7.40 10.63 1.76
CA TYR A 194 8.84 10.93 1.69
C TYR A 194 9.54 10.88 3.05
N LYS A 195 8.83 11.15 4.15
CA LYS A 195 9.32 11.04 5.51
C LYS A 195 9.22 9.58 5.99
N ALA A 196 8.11 8.92 5.67
CA ALA A 196 7.87 7.51 5.99
C ALA A 196 8.93 6.55 5.40
N LEU A 197 9.61 6.92 4.30
CA LEU A 197 10.77 6.19 3.78
C LEU A 197 11.86 5.95 4.84
N TYR A 198 11.99 6.83 5.79
CA TYR A 198 12.99 6.77 6.87
C TYR A 198 12.37 6.39 8.21
N THR A 199 11.27 7.01 8.58
CA THR A 199 10.65 6.85 9.90
C THR A 199 10.04 5.47 10.09
N SER A 200 9.51 4.84 9.03
CA SER A 200 8.97 3.47 9.08
C SER A 200 9.99 2.39 9.47
N TRP A 201 11.28 2.70 9.48
CA TRP A 201 12.31 1.78 9.96
C TRP A 201 12.53 1.87 11.47
N LEU A 202 12.11 2.97 12.08
CA LEU A 202 12.23 3.26 13.51
C LEU A 202 10.88 3.13 14.23
N ASP A 203 9.84 2.81 13.46
CA ASP A 203 8.48 2.68 13.89
C ASP A 203 8.28 1.42 14.75
N ASP A 204 7.42 1.50 15.74
CA ASP A 204 6.82 0.47 16.62
C ASP A 204 7.73 -0.63 17.17
N TRP A 205 8.69 -1.09 16.39
CA TRP A 205 9.49 -2.26 16.77
C TRP A 205 10.54 -1.97 17.84
N TYR A 206 10.97 -0.72 17.96
CA TYR A 206 12.06 -0.33 18.85
C TYR A 206 11.63 0.63 19.97
N TYR A 207 10.60 1.43 19.72
CA TYR A 207 10.20 2.52 20.59
C TYR A 207 8.69 2.56 20.89
N GLY A 208 7.91 1.59 20.42
CA GLY A 208 6.48 1.49 20.68
C GLY A 208 5.71 2.73 20.25
N GLY A 209 5.87 3.16 19.00
CA GLY A 209 5.18 4.32 18.46
C GLY A 209 6.06 5.57 18.38
N ASP A 210 5.72 6.66 19.01
CA ASP A 210 6.42 7.94 18.85
C ASP A 210 7.67 8.06 19.74
N ILE A 211 8.87 8.06 19.13
CA ILE A 211 10.15 8.29 19.83
C ILE A 211 10.28 9.68 20.46
N ASN A 212 9.39 10.61 20.13
CA ASN A 212 9.41 11.98 20.65
C ASN A 212 8.58 12.14 21.94
N VAL A 213 7.96 11.07 22.41
CA VAL A 213 7.15 11.12 23.63
C VAL A 213 7.86 10.43 24.76
N GLU A 214 8.39 11.21 25.70
CA GLU A 214 8.89 10.70 26.96
C GLU A 214 7.70 10.22 27.82
N CYS A 215 7.49 8.91 27.83
CA CYS A 215 6.58 8.27 28.76
C CYS A 215 7.16 8.32 30.16
N SER A 216 6.86 9.37 30.91
CA SER A 216 7.43 9.59 32.25
C SER A 216 6.53 9.10 33.39
N THR A 217 5.37 8.53 33.09
CA THR A 217 4.40 8.07 34.11
C THR A 217 3.90 6.66 33.88
N VAL A 218 3.76 5.92 34.97
CA VAL A 218 3.18 4.58 35.00
C VAL A 218 1.74 4.63 34.48
N GLY A 219 1.51 4.03 33.32
CA GLY A 219 0.17 4.00 32.70
C GLY A 219 0.16 4.20 31.18
N CYS A 220 1.28 4.54 30.57
CA CYS A 220 1.39 4.48 29.10
C CYS A 220 1.31 3.01 28.69
N THR A 221 0.17 2.56 28.25
CA THR A 221 0.05 1.31 27.52
C THR A 221 0.27 1.63 26.06
N GLU A 222 1.46 1.31 25.58
CA GLU A 222 1.72 1.28 24.15
C GLU A 222 0.77 0.28 23.51
N ASP A 223 -0.06 0.74 22.60
CA ASP A 223 -0.91 -0.14 21.82
C ASP A 223 -0.05 -0.77 20.72
N ILE A 224 0.62 -1.87 21.06
CA ILE A 224 1.50 -2.64 20.17
C ILE A 224 0.70 -3.39 19.07
N ASN A 225 -0.60 -3.19 18.99
CA ASN A 225 -1.52 -3.99 18.18
C ASN A 225 -2.32 -3.19 17.13
N SER A 226 -1.77 -2.16 16.55
CA SER A 226 -2.40 -1.54 15.38
C SER A 226 -1.68 -1.91 14.08
#